data_f5fe81e3baee667589545ff4fc01095d
#
_entry.id   f5fe81e3baee667589545ff4fc01095d
#
_cell.length_a   1.000
_cell.length_b   1.000
_cell.length_c   1.000
_cell.angle_alpha   90.00
_cell.angle_beta   90.00
_cell.angle_gamma   90.00
#
_symmetry.space_group_name_H-M   'P 1'
#
loop_
_entity.id
_entity.type
_entity.pdbx_description
1 polymer ?
#
loop_
_entity_poly.entity_id
_entity_poly.type
_entity_poly.pdbx_seq_one_letter_code
_entity_poly.pdbx_strand_id
1 'polypeptide(L)'
;MKPLYDKICEYVAKNPARFHMPAHFGTGDNPLFSSAKYDVTELDFSDNLQNPTGAILESEKECAKTYGAKNCFYLTSGSTTGVFIAMSAIRNRTDEIIIARSSHKSVYAAARTLGFKVRYIPSSFDKNGIPLPVTEKDVETALEQYPSAGACVITSPNYFGMTADAK
;
A
#
# COMPACT_ATOMS: atom_id res chain seq x y z
N MET A 1 1.10 -9.13 -19.77
CA MET A 1 -0.07 -8.32 -20.21
C MET A 1 -0.14 -7.10 -19.30
N LYS A 2 -0.48 -5.93 -19.79
CA LYS A 2 -0.67 -4.69 -19.03
C LYS A 2 -2.09 -4.16 -19.29
N PRO A 3 -3.13 -4.79 -18.74
CA PRO A 3 -4.50 -4.60 -19.20
C PRO A 3 -4.95 -3.14 -19.25
N LEU A 4 -4.77 -2.39 -18.17
CA LEU A 4 -5.17 -0.98 -18.11
C LEU A 4 -4.28 -0.09 -19.00
N TYR A 5 -2.96 -0.28 -18.94
CA TYR A 5 -2.00 0.49 -19.73
C TYR A 5 -2.25 0.32 -21.24
N ASP A 6 -2.43 -0.92 -21.69
CA ASP A 6 -2.65 -1.22 -23.10
C ASP A 6 -3.95 -0.56 -23.61
N LYS A 7 -5.03 -0.61 -22.82
CA LYS A 7 -6.32 0.04 -23.13
C LYS A 7 -6.20 1.57 -23.22
N ILE A 8 -5.47 2.20 -22.31
CA ILE A 8 -5.24 3.65 -22.35
C ILE A 8 -4.40 4.02 -23.57
N CYS A 9 -3.37 3.25 -23.92
CA CYS A 9 -2.56 3.48 -25.12
C CYS A 9 -3.37 3.35 -26.41
N GLU A 10 -4.23 2.34 -26.53
CA GLU A 10 -5.15 2.18 -27.65
C GLU A 10 -6.10 3.38 -27.81
N TYR A 11 -6.62 3.89 -26.68
CA TYR A 11 -7.47 5.08 -26.69
C TYR A 11 -6.70 6.31 -27.16
N VAL A 12 -5.51 6.56 -26.61
CA VAL A 12 -4.66 7.70 -27.00
C VAL A 12 -4.27 7.64 -28.48
N ALA A 13 -3.95 6.44 -28.99
CA ALA A 13 -3.57 6.25 -30.39
C ALA A 13 -4.69 6.61 -31.39
N LYS A 14 -5.95 6.48 -30.99
CA LYS A 14 -7.12 6.86 -31.81
C LYS A 14 -7.32 8.38 -31.89
N ASN A 15 -6.62 9.15 -31.04
CA ASN A 15 -6.74 10.61 -30.94
C ASN A 15 -8.20 11.12 -30.95
N PRO A 16 -9.06 10.62 -30.06
CA PRO A 16 -10.48 10.95 -30.08
C PRO A 16 -10.76 12.38 -29.59
N ALA A 17 -11.85 12.97 -30.06
CA ALA A 17 -12.40 14.16 -29.44
C ALA A 17 -12.89 13.81 -28.01
N ARG A 18 -12.34 14.48 -27.01
CA ARG A 18 -12.61 14.19 -25.61
C ARG A 18 -13.67 15.13 -25.04
N PHE A 19 -14.85 14.59 -24.78
CA PHE A 19 -15.97 15.30 -24.12
C PHE A 19 -16.19 14.79 -22.67
N HIS A 20 -15.14 14.27 -22.05
CA HIS A 20 -15.14 13.72 -20.70
C HIS A 20 -14.12 14.44 -19.81
N MET A 21 -14.23 14.26 -18.50
CA MET A 21 -13.20 14.69 -17.55
C MET A 21 -11.90 13.87 -17.71
N PRO A 22 -10.74 14.44 -17.33
CA PRO A 22 -10.53 15.81 -16.85
C PRO A 22 -10.55 16.84 -17.99
N ALA A 23 -10.86 18.08 -17.64
CA ALA A 23 -11.14 19.17 -18.58
C ALA A 23 -9.91 19.71 -19.36
N HIS A 24 -8.72 19.14 -19.17
CA HIS A 24 -7.55 19.45 -20.01
C HIS A 24 -7.62 18.76 -21.40
N PHE A 25 -8.61 17.91 -21.64
CA PHE A 25 -8.90 17.26 -22.93
C PHE A 25 -7.72 16.45 -23.50
N GLY A 26 -6.76 16.05 -22.68
CA GLY A 26 -5.54 15.35 -23.15
C GLY A 26 -4.59 16.23 -23.95
N THR A 27 -4.83 17.55 -24.02
CA THR A 27 -3.96 18.48 -24.70
C THR A 27 -2.84 18.92 -23.78
N GLY A 28 -1.62 18.73 -24.21
CA GLY A 28 -0.43 19.05 -23.42
C GLY A 28 0.69 19.53 -24.30
N ASP A 29 0.56 20.79 -24.82
CA ASP A 29 1.65 21.48 -25.53
C ASP A 29 2.78 21.87 -24.57
N ASN A 30 2.53 21.85 -23.26
CA ASN A 30 3.53 22.09 -22.22
C ASN A 30 4.17 20.77 -21.78
N PRO A 31 5.51 20.66 -21.73
CA PRO A 31 6.22 19.45 -21.27
C PRO A 31 5.79 18.96 -19.88
N LEU A 32 5.34 19.85 -18.98
CA LEU A 32 4.81 19.49 -17.65
C LEU A 32 3.49 18.69 -17.73
N PHE A 33 2.76 18.81 -18.85
CA PHE A 33 1.48 18.14 -19.07
C PHE A 33 1.55 17.09 -20.18
N SER A 34 2.74 16.65 -20.57
CA SER A 34 2.93 15.64 -21.64
C SER A 34 2.22 14.32 -21.34
N SER A 35 1.94 14.01 -20.07
CA SER A 35 1.19 12.85 -19.62
C SER A 35 -0.33 13.03 -19.62
N ALA A 36 -0.84 14.26 -19.84
CA ALA A 36 -2.28 14.55 -19.83
C ALA A 36 -3.09 13.69 -20.82
N LYS A 37 -2.47 13.25 -21.91
CA LYS A 37 -3.10 12.34 -22.89
C LYS A 37 -3.48 10.97 -22.30
N TYR A 38 -2.82 10.55 -21.22
CA TYR A 38 -3.08 9.27 -20.53
C TYR A 38 -4.02 9.44 -19.33
N ASP A 39 -4.37 10.68 -18.97
CA ASP A 39 -5.29 10.95 -17.87
C ASP A 39 -6.73 10.90 -18.40
N VAL A 40 -7.48 9.95 -17.88
CA VAL A 40 -8.86 9.64 -18.29
C VAL A 40 -9.71 9.41 -17.04
N THR A 41 -11.01 9.59 -17.18
CA THR A 41 -11.99 9.22 -16.17
C THR A 41 -12.48 7.77 -16.35
N GLU A 42 -13.55 7.42 -15.68
CA GLU A 42 -14.26 6.14 -15.77
C GLU A 42 -15.02 6.05 -17.08
N LEU A 43 -14.38 5.49 -18.08
CA LEU A 43 -14.97 5.21 -19.39
C LEU A 43 -15.12 3.70 -19.56
N ASP A 44 -15.94 3.26 -20.52
CA ASP A 44 -16.21 1.83 -20.75
C ASP A 44 -14.93 0.99 -20.90
N PHE A 45 -13.86 1.56 -21.43
CA PHE A 45 -12.59 0.85 -21.61
C PHE A 45 -11.63 0.99 -20.42
N SER A 46 -11.72 2.07 -19.61
CA SER A 46 -10.79 2.36 -18.51
C SER A 46 -11.23 1.80 -17.17
N ASP A 47 -12.49 1.34 -17.08
CA ASP A 47 -13.06 0.76 -15.87
C ASP A 47 -13.23 1.78 -14.71
N ASN A 48 -13.74 1.34 -13.57
CA ASN A 48 -13.96 2.15 -12.37
C ASN A 48 -13.14 1.59 -11.20
N LEU A 49 -12.22 2.40 -10.65
CA LEU A 49 -11.32 1.95 -9.59
C LEU A 49 -12.05 1.56 -8.29
N GLN A 50 -13.22 2.15 -8.00
CA GLN A 50 -13.97 1.84 -6.78
C GLN A 50 -14.83 0.59 -6.89
N ASN A 51 -15.15 0.19 -8.13
CA ASN A 51 -15.89 -1.04 -8.42
C ASN A 51 -15.38 -1.67 -9.72
N PRO A 52 -14.15 -2.17 -9.72
CA PRO A 52 -13.50 -2.66 -10.95
C PRO A 52 -14.15 -3.94 -11.46
N THR A 53 -14.49 -3.95 -12.74
CA THR A 53 -15.10 -5.10 -13.44
C THR A 53 -14.38 -5.47 -14.73
N GLY A 54 -13.49 -4.61 -15.22
CA GLY A 54 -12.80 -4.73 -16.50
C GLY A 54 -11.28 -4.63 -16.37
N ALA A 55 -10.68 -3.66 -17.07
CA ALA A 55 -9.22 -3.53 -17.20
C ALA A 55 -8.48 -3.30 -15.88
N ILE A 56 -9.08 -2.60 -14.93
CA ILE A 56 -8.51 -2.42 -13.57
C ILE A 56 -8.54 -3.76 -12.84
N LEU A 57 -9.66 -4.46 -12.84
CA LEU A 57 -9.77 -5.78 -12.19
C LEU A 57 -8.78 -6.80 -12.77
N GLU A 58 -8.61 -6.82 -14.08
CA GLU A 58 -7.61 -7.68 -14.73
C GLU A 58 -6.18 -7.30 -14.30
N SER A 59 -5.89 -6.01 -14.20
CA SER A 59 -4.60 -5.52 -13.73
C SER A 59 -4.34 -5.87 -12.26
N GLU A 60 -5.33 -5.76 -11.39
CA GLU A 60 -5.26 -6.18 -9.99
C GLU A 60 -5.01 -7.69 -9.84
N LYS A 61 -5.66 -8.51 -10.67
CA LYS A 61 -5.42 -9.96 -10.70
C LYS A 61 -3.99 -10.32 -11.11
N GLU A 62 -3.46 -9.65 -12.15
CA GLU A 62 -2.06 -9.87 -12.57
C GLU A 62 -1.07 -9.40 -11.49
N CYS A 63 -1.35 -8.29 -10.81
CA CYS A 63 -0.56 -7.82 -9.69
C CYS A 63 -0.59 -8.84 -8.52
N ALA A 64 -1.76 -9.29 -8.12
CA ALA A 64 -1.92 -10.32 -7.09
C ALA A 64 -1.12 -11.59 -7.41
N LYS A 65 -1.19 -12.07 -8.66
CA LYS A 65 -0.42 -13.22 -9.12
C LYS A 65 1.10 -12.99 -9.02
N THR A 66 1.57 -11.81 -9.41
CA THR A 66 2.99 -11.44 -9.37
C THR A 66 3.55 -11.49 -7.94
N TYR A 67 2.76 -11.05 -6.96
CA TYR A 67 3.14 -11.02 -5.55
C TYR A 67 2.72 -12.27 -4.77
N GLY A 68 2.13 -13.29 -5.41
CA GLY A 68 1.64 -14.49 -4.75
C GLY A 68 0.51 -14.21 -3.75
N ALA A 69 -0.22 -13.11 -3.94
CA ALA A 69 -1.34 -12.70 -3.08
C ALA A 69 -2.68 -13.22 -3.62
N LYS A 70 -3.66 -13.37 -2.73
CA LYS A 70 -5.02 -13.75 -3.14
C LYS A 70 -5.72 -12.64 -3.91
N ASN A 71 -5.56 -11.39 -3.46
CA ASN A 71 -6.14 -10.20 -4.05
C ASN A 71 -5.13 -9.05 -4.00
N CYS A 72 -5.29 -8.09 -4.90
CA CYS A 72 -4.60 -6.81 -4.91
C CYS A 72 -5.64 -5.70 -5.09
N PHE A 73 -5.40 -4.54 -4.49
CA PHE A 73 -6.25 -3.36 -4.61
C PHE A 73 -5.36 -2.14 -4.84
N TYR A 74 -5.65 -1.37 -5.87
CA TYR A 74 -4.93 -0.12 -6.11
C TYR A 74 -5.46 1.00 -5.22
N LEU A 75 -4.53 1.74 -4.61
CA LEU A 75 -4.83 2.85 -3.73
C LEU A 75 -4.32 4.16 -4.34
N THR A 76 -5.19 5.18 -4.39
CA THR A 76 -4.84 6.51 -4.89
C THR A 76 -4.45 7.49 -3.78
N SER A 77 -4.73 7.16 -2.53
CA SER A 77 -4.50 8.03 -1.37
C SER A 77 -3.18 7.77 -0.64
N GLY A 78 -2.26 7.05 -1.29
CA GLY A 78 -0.93 6.73 -0.77
C GLY A 78 -0.89 5.58 0.24
N SER A 79 0.34 5.11 0.53
CA SER A 79 0.60 3.96 1.43
C SER A 79 0.08 4.16 2.85
N THR A 80 -0.03 5.40 3.33
CA THR A 80 -0.62 5.70 4.65
C THR A 80 -2.04 5.18 4.73
N THR A 81 -2.86 5.37 3.69
CA THR A 81 -4.22 4.82 3.63
C THR A 81 -4.21 3.30 3.65
N GLY A 82 -3.28 2.67 2.93
CA GLY A 82 -3.10 1.22 2.96
C GLY A 82 -2.80 0.69 4.36
N VAL A 83 -1.93 1.37 5.11
CA VAL A 83 -1.65 1.03 6.52
C VAL A 83 -2.90 1.16 7.37
N PHE A 84 -3.69 2.24 7.21
CA PHE A 84 -4.94 2.39 7.95
C PHE A 84 -5.95 1.29 7.62
N ILE A 85 -6.10 0.89 6.36
CA ILE A 85 -6.98 -0.20 5.94
C ILE A 85 -6.55 -1.51 6.59
N ALA A 86 -5.25 -1.86 6.51
CA ALA A 86 -4.71 -3.08 7.11
C ALA A 86 -4.92 -3.09 8.64
N MET A 87 -4.64 -1.97 9.30
CA MET A 87 -4.84 -1.82 10.75
C MET A 87 -6.32 -1.90 11.14
N SER A 88 -7.25 -1.34 10.33
CA SER A 88 -8.69 -1.50 10.54
C SER A 88 -9.14 -2.95 10.47
N ALA A 89 -8.61 -3.72 9.52
CA ALA A 89 -8.90 -5.15 9.42
C ALA A 89 -8.41 -5.94 10.65
N ILE A 90 -7.23 -5.56 11.18
CA ILE A 90 -6.69 -6.13 12.43
C ILE A 90 -7.58 -5.75 13.61
N ARG A 91 -8.05 -4.49 13.69
CA ARG A 91 -8.89 -3.98 14.79
C ARG A 91 -10.18 -4.77 14.98
N ASN A 92 -10.73 -5.33 13.90
CA ASN A 92 -11.90 -6.21 13.96
C ASN A 92 -11.64 -7.56 14.63
N ARG A 93 -10.37 -7.92 14.88
CA ARG A 93 -9.97 -9.21 15.46
C ARG A 93 -9.36 -9.07 16.86
N THR A 94 -8.71 -7.95 17.13
CA THR A 94 -8.03 -7.68 18.40
C THR A 94 -7.98 -6.19 18.68
N ASP A 95 -7.94 -5.82 19.94
CA ASP A 95 -7.72 -4.44 20.41
C ASP A 95 -6.30 -4.22 20.96
N GLU A 96 -5.49 -5.27 21.11
CA GLU A 96 -4.11 -5.19 21.56
C GLU A 96 -3.15 -5.69 20.49
N ILE A 97 -2.13 -4.86 20.17
CA ILE A 97 -1.12 -5.14 19.15
C ILE A 97 0.29 -4.82 19.63
N ILE A 98 1.25 -5.50 19.04
CA ILE A 98 2.68 -5.24 19.22
C ILE A 98 3.18 -4.48 17.99
N ILE A 99 3.92 -3.40 18.18
CA ILE A 99 4.51 -2.59 17.11
C ILE A 99 6.02 -2.50 17.31
N ALA A 100 6.80 -2.79 16.27
CA ALA A 100 8.23 -2.53 16.27
C ALA A 100 8.49 -1.02 16.33
N ARG A 101 9.39 -0.57 17.22
CA ARG A 101 9.67 0.87 17.42
C ARG A 101 10.23 1.56 16.17
N SER A 102 10.81 0.80 15.23
CA SER A 102 11.28 1.29 13.94
C SER A 102 10.19 1.45 12.87
N SER A 103 8.92 1.22 13.22
CA SER A 103 7.80 1.33 12.27
C SER A 103 7.56 2.78 11.83
N HIS A 104 7.02 2.93 10.60
CA HIS A 104 6.68 4.23 10.04
C HIS A 104 5.58 4.93 10.86
N LYS A 105 5.62 6.25 10.91
CA LYS A 105 4.65 7.09 11.65
C LYS A 105 3.18 6.80 11.36
N SER A 106 2.85 6.31 10.15
CA SER A 106 1.47 5.94 9.78
C SER A 106 0.92 4.79 10.61
N VAL A 107 1.77 3.84 11.05
CA VAL A 107 1.37 2.72 11.92
C VAL A 107 0.94 3.25 13.29
N TYR A 108 1.71 4.18 13.86
CA TYR A 108 1.38 4.82 15.14
C TYR A 108 0.11 5.67 15.05
N ALA A 109 -0.02 6.44 13.95
CA ALA A 109 -1.22 7.24 13.69
C ALA A 109 -2.46 6.35 13.58
N ALA A 110 -2.39 5.27 12.80
CA ALA A 110 -3.47 4.30 12.67
C ALA A 110 -3.82 3.63 14.00
N ALA A 111 -2.81 3.17 14.75
CA ALA A 111 -3.03 2.55 16.05
C ALA A 111 -3.75 3.48 17.03
N ARG A 112 -3.33 4.75 17.09
CA ARG A 112 -3.96 5.78 17.91
C ARG A 112 -5.40 6.07 17.49
N THR A 113 -5.62 6.29 16.19
CA THR A 113 -6.95 6.64 15.64
C THR A 113 -7.95 5.49 15.82
N LEU A 114 -7.49 4.25 15.67
CA LEU A 114 -8.32 3.05 15.81
C LEU A 114 -8.46 2.56 17.27
N GLY A 115 -7.82 3.24 18.22
CA GLY A 115 -7.95 2.93 19.65
C GLY A 115 -7.30 1.62 20.07
N PHE A 116 -6.16 1.25 19.47
CA PHE A 116 -5.40 0.07 19.88
C PHE A 116 -4.69 0.30 21.21
N LYS A 117 -4.65 -0.74 22.02
CA LYS A 117 -3.71 -0.90 23.12
C LYS A 117 -2.38 -1.39 22.52
N VAL A 118 -1.36 -0.53 22.58
CA VAL A 118 -0.09 -0.77 21.87
C VAL A 118 0.99 -1.26 22.83
N ARG A 119 1.68 -2.33 22.44
CA ARG A 119 2.92 -2.84 23.01
C ARG A 119 4.05 -2.66 22.02
N TYR A 120 5.27 -2.68 22.47
CA TYR A 120 6.41 -2.34 21.64
C TYR A 120 7.50 -3.40 21.66
N ILE A 121 8.07 -3.69 20.49
CA ILE A 121 9.41 -4.29 20.38
C ILE A 121 10.40 -3.12 20.36
N PRO A 122 11.34 -3.02 21.33
CA PRO A 122 12.35 -1.99 21.33
C PRO A 122 13.29 -2.11 20.12
N SER A 123 13.87 -1.00 19.66
CA SER A 123 14.89 -1.04 18.63
C SER A 123 16.24 -1.39 19.25
N SER A 124 16.94 -2.33 18.63
CA SER A 124 18.37 -2.54 18.83
C SER A 124 19.16 -1.65 17.86
N PHE A 125 20.38 -1.30 18.21
CA PHE A 125 21.22 -0.41 17.40
C PHE A 125 22.59 -1.03 17.17
N ASP A 126 23.21 -0.74 16.02
CA ASP A 126 24.60 -1.05 15.79
C ASP A 126 25.53 -0.05 16.51
N LYS A 127 26.86 -0.26 16.36
CA LYS A 127 27.88 0.63 16.96
C LYS A 127 27.84 2.08 16.46
N ASN A 128 27.18 2.35 15.35
CA ASN A 128 27.02 3.66 14.73
C ASN A 128 25.67 4.31 15.06
N GLY A 129 24.83 3.66 15.88
CA GLY A 129 23.49 4.14 16.23
C GLY A 129 22.43 3.88 15.13
N ILE A 130 22.69 2.98 14.20
CA ILE A 130 21.75 2.61 13.14
C ILE A 130 20.79 1.54 13.69
N PRO A 131 19.46 1.71 13.58
CA PRO A 131 18.51 0.71 14.03
C PRO A 131 18.66 -0.60 13.26
N LEU A 132 18.84 -1.70 13.99
CA LEU A 132 18.87 -3.05 13.45
C LEU A 132 17.44 -3.53 13.11
N PRO A 133 17.28 -4.50 12.20
CA PRO A 133 16.00 -5.12 11.92
C PRO A 133 15.51 -5.90 13.15
N VAL A 134 14.19 -6.06 13.25
CA VAL A 134 13.57 -6.94 14.24
C VAL A 134 13.93 -8.38 13.92
N THR A 135 14.32 -9.15 14.93
CA THR A 135 14.61 -10.58 14.81
C THR A 135 13.42 -11.44 15.22
N GLU A 136 13.42 -12.71 14.81
CA GLU A 136 12.44 -13.69 15.26
C GLU A 136 12.36 -13.75 16.79
N LYS A 137 13.52 -13.79 17.45
CA LYS A 137 13.62 -13.79 18.91
C LYS A 137 12.98 -12.57 19.58
N ASP A 138 13.09 -11.39 18.96
CA ASP A 138 12.45 -10.18 19.49
C ASP A 138 10.92 -10.30 19.44
N VAL A 139 10.39 -10.90 18.36
CA VAL A 139 8.96 -11.17 18.21
C VAL A 139 8.48 -12.20 19.22
N GLU A 140 9.17 -13.34 19.34
CA GLU A 140 8.85 -14.38 20.32
C GLU A 140 8.83 -13.83 21.74
N THR A 141 9.88 -13.11 22.14
CA THR A 141 9.96 -12.48 23.46
C THR A 141 8.79 -11.52 23.73
N ALA A 142 8.43 -10.73 22.71
CA ALA A 142 7.30 -9.81 22.84
C ALA A 142 5.95 -10.52 22.93
N LEU A 143 5.76 -11.62 22.20
CA LEU A 143 4.54 -12.42 22.28
C LEU A 143 4.41 -13.15 23.63
N GLU A 144 5.52 -13.65 24.18
CA GLU A 144 5.55 -14.25 25.53
C GLU A 144 5.19 -13.20 26.60
N GLN A 145 5.72 -11.98 26.46
CA GLN A 145 5.46 -10.90 27.42
C GLN A 145 4.03 -10.33 27.30
N TYR A 146 3.44 -10.37 26.10
CA TYR A 146 2.11 -9.79 25.81
C TYR A 146 1.19 -10.81 25.12
N PRO A 147 0.80 -11.89 25.81
CA PRO A 147 0.05 -13.00 25.21
C PRO A 147 -1.38 -12.62 24.75
N SER A 148 -1.88 -11.46 25.19
CA SER A 148 -3.18 -10.91 24.73
C SER A 148 -3.08 -10.14 23.40
N ALA A 149 -1.88 -9.86 22.90
CA ALA A 149 -1.72 -9.19 21.64
C ALA A 149 -2.10 -10.11 20.45
N GLY A 150 -3.10 -9.71 19.67
CA GLY A 150 -3.57 -10.53 18.55
C GLY A 150 -2.88 -10.26 17.22
N ALA A 151 -1.92 -9.32 17.16
CA ALA A 151 -1.14 -9.04 15.97
C ALA A 151 0.20 -8.38 16.32
N CYS A 152 1.18 -8.57 15.44
CA CYS A 152 2.48 -7.90 15.49
C CYS A 152 2.72 -7.16 14.18
N VAL A 153 3.18 -5.90 14.26
CA VAL A 153 3.49 -5.05 13.10
C VAL A 153 4.99 -4.76 13.08
N ILE A 154 5.66 -5.26 12.05
CA ILE A 154 7.09 -5.03 11.80
C ILE A 154 7.28 -4.31 10.46
N THR A 155 8.43 -3.66 10.29
CA THR A 155 8.81 -3.01 9.03
C THR A 155 10.03 -3.72 8.44
N SER A 156 9.87 -4.29 7.24
CA SER A 156 10.94 -4.96 6.51
C SER A 156 10.81 -4.64 5.00
N PRO A 157 11.87 -4.13 4.35
CA PRO A 157 13.09 -3.62 4.97
C PRO A 157 12.84 -2.39 5.87
N ASN A 158 13.76 -2.13 6.81
CA ASN A 158 13.72 -0.91 7.61
C ASN A 158 14.16 0.31 6.78
N TYR A 159 14.16 1.51 7.37
CA TYR A 159 14.55 2.74 6.68
C TYR A 159 15.97 2.70 6.07
N PHE A 160 16.87 1.89 6.61
CA PHE A 160 18.24 1.73 6.15
C PHE A 160 18.42 0.54 5.19
N GLY A 161 17.35 -0.06 4.71
CA GLY A 161 17.39 -1.14 3.73
C GLY A 161 17.69 -2.53 4.32
N MET A 162 17.76 -2.67 5.64
CA MET A 162 17.99 -3.96 6.29
C MET A 162 16.67 -4.73 6.44
N THR A 163 16.67 -5.98 6.00
CA THR A 163 15.50 -6.88 6.06
C THR A 163 15.45 -7.64 7.37
N ALA A 164 14.25 -7.79 7.94
CA ALA A 164 13.98 -8.80 8.94
C ALA A 164 13.86 -10.17 8.27
N ASP A 165 14.37 -11.22 8.91
CA ASP A 165 14.09 -12.60 8.49
C ASP A 165 12.70 -12.95 9.03
N ALA A 166 11.69 -12.69 8.20
CA ALA A 166 10.29 -13.01 8.50
C ALA A 166 9.88 -14.18 7.59
N LYS A 167 10.07 -15.37 8.07
CA LYS A 167 9.52 -16.58 7.45
C LYS A 167 8.20 -16.97 8.04
#